data_547361e3089c90a02687a6fc9c771b2a
#
_entry.id   547361e3089c90a02687a6fc9c771b2a
#
_cell.length_a   1.000
_cell.length_b   1.000
_cell.length_c   1.000
_cell.angle_alpha   90.00
_cell.angle_beta   90.00
_cell.angle_gamma   90.00
#
_symmetry.space_group_name_H-M   'P 1'
#
loop_
_entity.id
_entity.type
_entity.pdbx_description
1 polymer ?
#
loop_
_entity_poly.entity_id
_entity_poly.type
_entity_poly.pdbx_seq_one_letter_code
_entity_poly.pdbx_strand_id
1 'polypeptide(L)'
;MEVMRIAPVLIAGLVMAVSLSAQQPKKRLLFIGESKGWQHESISSAAATLWKLGHDTGLWETVIRTDCQLITKKKLDNHAKSLDDFDAVAFFTTGELDMDDSQKADLLAFVHDDGKGFIGIHSATDTFYKWPAYGEMIGGYFDQHPWMTFEAPLVVEDAKFPGMEYLPPAFTMLDEIYQAKDFSREKVRVLLRLDESKLDLKNPRVHRTDGDFAVMWARTYGKGRVLYDGLGHVEAVWDRPDIQKMWVEQVKWIMGLEPGDATPRPRP
;
A
#
# COMPACT_ATOMS: atom_id res chain seq x y z
N MET A 1 -39.86 -72.44 -31.28
CA MET A 1 -38.88 -72.19 -30.25
C MET A 1 -38.19 -70.85 -30.62
N GLU A 2 -38.71 -69.76 -30.09
CA GLU A 2 -38.16 -68.40 -30.32
C GLU A 2 -37.18 -68.06 -29.23
N VAL A 3 -35.94 -67.71 -29.62
CA VAL A 3 -34.84 -67.37 -28.69
C VAL A 3 -34.85 -65.86 -28.51
N MET A 4 -35.27 -65.44 -27.33
CA MET A 4 -35.30 -64.04 -26.89
C MET A 4 -33.89 -63.56 -26.64
N ARG A 5 -33.38 -62.61 -27.48
CA ARG A 5 -32.07 -61.94 -27.29
C ARG A 5 -32.22 -60.78 -26.31
N ILE A 6 -31.59 -60.90 -25.15
CA ILE A 6 -31.49 -59.81 -24.17
C ILE A 6 -30.29 -58.95 -24.55
N ALA A 7 -30.55 -57.64 -24.82
CA ALA A 7 -29.49 -56.63 -25.05
C ALA A 7 -28.94 -56.10 -23.72
N PRO A 8 -27.63 -55.92 -23.56
CA PRO A 8 -27.07 -55.33 -22.34
C PRO A 8 -27.30 -53.82 -22.31
N VAL A 9 -27.90 -53.36 -21.23
CA VAL A 9 -28.01 -51.91 -20.91
C VAL A 9 -26.66 -51.45 -20.30
N LEU A 10 -25.92 -50.63 -21.05
CA LEU A 10 -24.73 -49.94 -20.56
C LEU A 10 -25.16 -48.74 -19.70
N ILE A 11 -24.97 -48.82 -18.38
CA ILE A 11 -25.12 -47.71 -17.47
C ILE A 11 -23.81 -46.91 -17.51
N ALA A 12 -23.80 -45.77 -18.21
CA ALA A 12 -22.71 -44.83 -18.19
C ALA A 12 -22.77 -44.03 -16.86
N GLY A 13 -21.92 -44.39 -15.90
CA GLY A 13 -21.76 -43.65 -14.66
C GLY A 13 -21.06 -42.31 -14.93
N LEU A 14 -21.78 -41.19 -14.77
CA LEU A 14 -21.22 -39.84 -14.84
C LEU A 14 -20.47 -39.56 -13.54
N VAL A 15 -19.13 -39.67 -13.56
CA VAL A 15 -18.27 -39.25 -12.44
C VAL A 15 -18.15 -37.74 -12.49
N MET A 16 -18.91 -37.02 -11.65
CA MET A 16 -18.66 -35.60 -11.40
C MET A 16 -17.36 -35.46 -10.62
N ALA A 17 -16.31 -35.00 -11.30
CA ALA A 17 -15.09 -34.55 -10.65
C ALA A 17 -15.39 -33.22 -9.91
N VAL A 18 -15.60 -33.29 -8.61
CA VAL A 18 -15.62 -32.10 -7.74
C VAL A 18 -14.20 -31.60 -7.65
N SER A 19 -13.87 -30.57 -8.42
CA SER A 19 -12.62 -29.84 -8.26
C SER A 19 -12.66 -29.12 -6.90
N LEU A 20 -12.01 -29.69 -5.88
CA LEU A 20 -11.67 -28.93 -4.68
C LEU A 20 -10.67 -27.84 -5.12
N SER A 21 -11.15 -26.62 -5.32
CA SER A 21 -10.30 -25.45 -5.40
C SER A 21 -9.62 -25.32 -4.03
N ALA A 22 -8.34 -25.67 -3.95
CA ALA A 22 -7.54 -25.41 -2.76
C ALA A 22 -7.58 -23.89 -2.53
N GLN A 23 -8.20 -23.47 -1.43
CA GLN A 23 -8.26 -22.07 -1.07
C GLN A 23 -6.83 -21.58 -0.92
N GLN A 24 -6.45 -20.59 -1.73
CA GLN A 24 -5.10 -19.98 -1.64
C GLN A 24 -4.86 -19.53 -0.20
N PRO A 25 -3.68 -19.78 0.36
CA PRO A 25 -3.38 -19.34 1.72
C PRO A 25 -3.58 -17.82 1.83
N LYS A 26 -4.30 -17.42 2.87
CA LYS A 26 -4.62 -16.02 3.14
C LYS A 26 -3.32 -15.23 3.27
N LYS A 27 -3.22 -14.11 2.56
CA LYS A 27 -2.08 -13.19 2.63
C LYS A 27 -1.98 -12.52 3.99
N ARG A 28 -0.81 -11.98 4.36
CA ARG A 28 -0.61 -11.28 5.62
C ARG A 28 0.03 -9.91 5.42
N LEU A 29 -0.59 -8.91 6.06
CA LEU A 29 -0.12 -7.53 6.16
C LEU A 29 0.41 -7.27 7.57
N LEU A 30 1.65 -6.83 7.70
CA LEU A 30 2.17 -6.26 8.93
C LEU A 30 1.96 -4.74 8.88
N PHE A 31 1.11 -4.22 9.73
CA PHE A 31 0.90 -2.77 9.90
C PHE A 31 1.72 -2.27 11.09
N ILE A 32 2.56 -1.28 10.87
CA ILE A 32 3.34 -0.59 11.91
C ILE A 32 2.80 0.84 12.06
N GLY A 33 2.23 1.13 13.24
CA GLY A 33 1.78 2.45 13.65
C GLY A 33 2.65 2.96 14.81
N GLU A 34 3.83 3.51 14.51
CA GLU A 34 4.81 3.98 15.50
C GLU A 34 5.20 5.43 15.23
N SER A 35 5.06 6.30 16.24
CA SER A 35 5.41 7.72 16.16
C SER A 35 6.55 8.05 17.10
N LYS A 36 7.72 8.39 16.54
CA LYS A 36 8.87 8.97 17.26
C LYS A 36 9.00 10.49 17.01
N GLY A 37 8.24 11.00 16.04
CA GLY A 37 8.08 12.42 15.75
C GLY A 37 6.66 12.88 16.09
N TRP A 38 6.00 13.54 15.13
CA TRP A 38 4.61 13.97 15.28
C TRP A 38 3.65 12.77 15.42
N GLN A 39 2.70 12.85 16.35
CA GLN A 39 1.70 11.81 16.55
C GLN A 39 0.43 12.14 15.76
N HIS A 40 0.03 11.22 14.86
CA HIS A 40 -1.17 11.34 14.07
C HIS A 40 -2.32 10.55 14.71
N GLU A 41 -3.44 11.19 14.99
CA GLU A 41 -4.64 10.55 15.55
C GLU A 41 -5.18 9.46 14.60
N SER A 42 -5.08 9.68 13.29
CA SER A 42 -5.59 8.80 12.24
C SER A 42 -4.87 7.46 12.08
N ILE A 43 -3.74 7.22 12.77
CA ILE A 43 -3.06 5.92 12.78
C ILE A 43 -4.02 4.80 13.22
N SER A 44 -4.84 5.07 14.24
CA SER A 44 -5.82 4.10 14.75
C SER A 44 -6.90 3.80 13.72
N SER A 45 -7.39 4.81 13.01
CA SER A 45 -8.40 4.68 11.94
C SER A 45 -7.83 3.89 10.75
N ALA A 46 -6.60 4.17 10.33
CA ALA A 46 -5.89 3.42 9.30
C ALA A 46 -5.75 1.93 9.66
N ALA A 47 -5.26 1.65 10.87
CA ALA A 47 -5.06 0.29 11.34
C ALA A 47 -6.38 -0.50 11.39
N ALA A 48 -7.44 0.11 11.94
CA ALA A 48 -8.77 -0.49 12.03
C ALA A 48 -9.37 -0.75 10.65
N THR A 49 -9.25 0.20 9.72
CA THR A 49 -9.75 0.08 8.35
C THR A 49 -9.04 -1.04 7.60
N LEU A 50 -7.71 -1.07 7.58
CA LEU A 50 -6.96 -2.12 6.88
C LEU A 50 -7.18 -3.50 7.50
N TRP A 51 -7.36 -3.59 8.83
CA TRP A 51 -7.75 -4.83 9.48
C TRP A 51 -9.15 -5.27 9.02
N LYS A 52 -10.13 -4.37 9.06
CA LYS A 52 -11.52 -4.63 8.67
C LYS A 52 -11.62 -5.06 7.20
N LEU A 53 -10.99 -4.35 6.29
CA LEU A 53 -10.99 -4.66 4.86
C LEU A 53 -10.41 -6.04 4.57
N GLY A 54 -9.30 -6.41 5.20
CA GLY A 54 -8.73 -7.74 5.07
C GLY A 54 -9.65 -8.84 5.62
N HIS A 55 -10.29 -8.59 6.76
CA HIS A 55 -11.25 -9.50 7.38
C HIS A 55 -12.49 -9.69 6.51
N ASP A 56 -13.13 -8.60 6.07
CA ASP A 56 -14.41 -8.64 5.34
C ASP A 56 -14.26 -9.22 3.93
N THR A 57 -13.15 -8.92 3.25
CA THR A 57 -12.86 -9.49 1.93
C THR A 57 -12.31 -10.91 1.99
N GLY A 58 -11.78 -11.33 3.14
CA GLY A 58 -11.12 -12.63 3.28
C GLY A 58 -9.76 -12.72 2.57
N LEU A 59 -9.25 -11.64 1.97
CA LEU A 59 -8.05 -11.66 1.13
C LEU A 59 -6.75 -11.67 1.94
N TRP A 60 -6.72 -10.96 3.07
CA TRP A 60 -5.54 -10.93 3.93
C TRP A 60 -5.89 -10.86 5.42
N GLU A 61 -4.92 -11.19 6.26
CA GLU A 61 -4.91 -10.99 7.71
C GLU A 61 -3.99 -9.80 8.02
N THR A 62 -4.47 -8.81 8.79
CA THR A 62 -3.64 -7.69 9.26
C THR A 62 -3.14 -7.96 10.67
N VAL A 63 -1.83 -7.92 10.86
CA VAL A 63 -1.18 -7.92 12.18
C VAL A 63 -0.74 -6.50 12.48
N ILE A 64 -1.28 -5.91 13.56
CA ILE A 64 -1.00 -4.52 13.94
C ILE A 64 0.07 -4.50 15.04
N ARG A 65 1.08 -3.64 14.88
CA ARG A 65 2.14 -3.37 15.86
C ARG A 65 2.38 -1.88 16.02
N THR A 66 2.83 -1.50 17.21
CA THR A 66 3.24 -0.15 17.59
C THR A 66 4.75 -0.07 17.83
N ASP A 67 5.46 -1.06 17.32
CA ASP A 67 6.92 -1.20 17.38
C ASP A 67 7.44 -1.97 16.16
N CYS A 68 8.75 -1.97 15.97
CA CYS A 68 9.42 -2.63 14.85
C CYS A 68 9.98 -4.03 15.18
N GLN A 69 9.57 -4.67 16.28
CA GLN A 69 10.17 -5.95 16.72
C GLN A 69 10.00 -7.08 15.70
N LEU A 70 8.89 -7.10 14.93
CA LEU A 70 8.66 -8.09 13.89
C LEU A 70 9.37 -7.80 12.56
N ILE A 71 10.01 -6.63 12.42
CA ILE A 71 10.81 -6.29 11.24
C ILE A 71 12.17 -6.98 11.34
N THR A 72 12.16 -8.27 11.13
CA THR A 72 13.38 -9.10 11.11
C THR A 72 13.11 -10.43 10.41
N LYS A 73 14.12 -11.00 9.76
CA LYS A 73 14.13 -12.35 9.21
C LYS A 73 14.65 -13.38 10.21
N LYS A 74 15.13 -12.95 11.37
CA LYS A 74 15.54 -13.85 12.44
C LYS A 74 14.32 -14.56 13.01
N LYS A 75 14.46 -15.85 13.28
CA LYS A 75 13.42 -16.60 14.00
C LYS A 75 13.31 -16.04 15.42
N LEU A 76 12.12 -15.63 15.78
CA LEU A 76 11.81 -15.12 17.11
C LEU A 76 11.31 -16.25 18.04
N ASP A 77 11.49 -16.05 19.36
CA ASP A 77 11.00 -16.97 20.37
C ASP A 77 9.46 -16.92 20.54
N ASN A 78 8.92 -17.88 21.28
CA ASN A 78 7.51 -17.94 21.66
C ASN A 78 6.54 -17.92 20.45
N HIS A 79 6.94 -18.52 19.31
CA HIS A 79 6.13 -18.56 18.09
C HIS A 79 5.75 -17.18 17.55
N ALA A 80 6.49 -16.13 17.89
CA ALA A 80 6.28 -14.82 17.30
C ALA A 80 6.60 -14.86 15.80
N LYS A 81 5.80 -14.11 15.01
CA LYS A 81 6.02 -13.99 13.57
C LYS A 81 7.29 -13.17 13.29
N SER A 82 7.89 -13.40 12.13
CA SER A 82 8.96 -12.58 11.56
C SER A 82 8.56 -12.10 10.16
N LEU A 83 9.40 -11.34 9.46
CA LEU A 83 9.09 -10.87 8.09
C LEU A 83 8.73 -12.01 7.14
N ASP A 84 9.31 -13.20 7.29
CA ASP A 84 9.03 -14.35 6.43
C ASP A 84 7.57 -14.84 6.51
N ASP A 85 6.84 -14.45 7.56
CA ASP A 85 5.43 -14.78 7.73
C ASP A 85 4.48 -13.80 7.02
N PHE A 86 5.00 -12.71 6.42
CA PHE A 86 4.21 -11.64 5.81
C PHE A 86 4.40 -11.56 4.31
N ASP A 87 3.41 -10.98 3.64
CA ASP A 87 3.44 -10.69 2.20
C ASP A 87 3.64 -9.21 1.92
N ALA A 88 3.31 -8.35 2.87
CA ALA A 88 3.54 -6.91 2.80
C ALA A 88 3.71 -6.30 4.19
N VAL A 89 4.40 -5.15 4.23
CA VAL A 89 4.54 -4.27 5.40
C VAL A 89 3.94 -2.91 5.08
N ALA A 90 3.14 -2.36 5.99
CA ALA A 90 2.61 -1.00 5.90
C ALA A 90 3.13 -0.15 7.06
N PHE A 91 3.67 1.03 6.74
CA PHE A 91 4.11 2.02 7.72
C PHE A 91 3.17 3.22 7.71
N PHE A 92 2.64 3.55 8.87
CA PHE A 92 2.08 4.86 9.19
C PHE A 92 2.86 5.39 10.40
N THR A 93 4.01 5.97 10.12
CA THR A 93 5.06 6.20 11.12
C THR A 93 5.66 7.59 10.99
N THR A 94 6.34 8.05 12.04
CA THR A 94 7.12 9.30 12.02
C THR A 94 8.43 9.15 12.78
N GLY A 95 9.46 9.86 12.33
CA GLY A 95 10.75 10.01 13.01
C GLY A 95 11.69 8.82 12.83
N GLU A 96 12.70 8.74 13.68
CA GLU A 96 13.71 7.67 13.65
C GLU A 96 13.23 6.52 14.53
N LEU A 97 12.65 5.47 13.92
CA LEU A 97 12.13 4.31 14.65
C LEU A 97 13.26 3.47 15.24
N ASP A 98 12.96 2.73 16.31
CA ASP A 98 13.93 1.84 16.98
C ASP A 98 14.13 0.56 16.15
N MET A 99 14.96 0.66 15.11
CA MET A 99 15.42 -0.47 14.28
C MET A 99 16.93 -0.52 14.26
N ASP A 100 17.50 -1.69 14.55
CA ASP A 100 18.92 -1.92 14.36
C ASP A 100 19.29 -2.09 12.88
N ASP A 101 20.59 -2.10 12.58
CA ASP A 101 21.06 -2.21 11.19
C ASP A 101 20.67 -3.55 10.55
N SER A 102 20.55 -4.63 11.34
CA SER A 102 20.07 -5.92 10.85
C SER A 102 18.59 -5.84 10.44
N GLN A 103 17.74 -5.23 11.24
CA GLN A 103 16.32 -5.02 10.93
C GLN A 103 16.13 -4.13 9.69
N LYS A 104 16.94 -3.08 9.55
CA LYS A 104 16.96 -2.22 8.36
C LYS A 104 17.34 -3.01 7.11
N ALA A 105 18.38 -3.84 7.19
CA ALA A 105 18.79 -4.72 6.09
C ALA A 105 17.70 -5.74 5.76
N ASP A 106 17.08 -6.34 6.77
CA ASP A 106 16.00 -7.32 6.60
C ASP A 106 14.78 -6.70 5.90
N LEU A 107 14.38 -5.46 6.25
CA LEU A 107 13.28 -4.76 5.58
C LEU A 107 13.58 -4.50 4.09
N LEU A 108 14.79 -4.01 3.78
CA LEU A 108 15.17 -3.79 2.37
C LEU A 108 15.20 -5.11 1.58
N ALA A 109 15.78 -6.16 2.14
CA ALA A 109 15.84 -7.47 1.51
C ALA A 109 14.45 -8.09 1.32
N PHE A 110 13.54 -7.91 2.29
CA PHE A 110 12.14 -8.35 2.20
C PHE A 110 11.44 -7.78 0.96
N VAL A 111 11.64 -6.49 0.68
CA VAL A 111 11.05 -5.87 -0.51
C VAL A 111 11.88 -6.18 -1.76
N HIS A 112 13.18 -5.86 -1.73
CA HIS A 112 14.03 -5.87 -2.92
C HIS A 112 14.31 -7.30 -3.43
N ASP A 113 14.67 -8.22 -2.54
CA ASP A 113 15.17 -9.54 -2.91
C ASP A 113 14.09 -10.62 -2.88
N ASP A 114 13.20 -10.57 -1.87
CA ASP A 114 12.12 -11.55 -1.72
C ASP A 114 10.88 -11.20 -2.54
N GLY A 115 10.79 -9.96 -3.09
CA GLY A 115 9.69 -9.55 -3.94
C GLY A 115 8.40 -9.27 -3.19
N LYS A 116 8.49 -8.94 -1.90
CA LYS A 116 7.36 -8.61 -1.05
C LYS A 116 6.93 -7.14 -1.19
N GLY A 117 5.81 -6.78 -0.57
CA GLY A 117 5.22 -5.45 -0.68
C GLY A 117 5.60 -4.51 0.45
N PHE A 118 5.71 -3.20 0.14
CA PHE A 118 5.82 -2.13 1.12
C PHE A 118 4.79 -1.03 0.83
N ILE A 119 4.09 -0.58 1.87
CA ILE A 119 3.13 0.53 1.80
C ILE A 119 3.60 1.62 2.78
N GLY A 120 3.84 2.81 2.26
CA GLY A 120 3.98 4.02 3.07
C GLY A 120 2.67 4.79 3.10
N ILE A 121 2.14 5.09 4.28
CA ILE A 121 0.91 5.83 4.48
C ILE A 121 1.24 7.18 5.05
N HIS A 122 0.73 8.24 4.44
CA HIS A 122 0.81 9.64 4.86
C HIS A 122 2.21 10.01 5.39
N SER A 123 2.39 10.00 6.70
CA SER A 123 3.65 10.39 7.35
C SER A 123 4.79 9.38 7.24
N ALA A 124 4.61 8.27 6.53
CA ALA A 124 5.71 7.34 6.30
C ALA A 124 6.91 7.99 5.59
N THR A 125 6.72 9.06 4.82
CA THR A 125 7.81 9.87 4.26
C THR A 125 8.49 10.80 5.28
N ASP A 126 7.89 11.02 6.45
CA ASP A 126 8.47 11.73 7.60
C ASP A 126 9.19 10.76 8.56
N THR A 127 9.77 9.70 8.01
CA THR A 127 10.41 8.61 8.76
C THR A 127 11.82 8.36 8.22
N PHE A 128 12.78 8.07 9.11
CA PHE A 128 14.13 7.62 8.77
C PHE A 128 14.94 8.58 7.89
N TYR A 129 14.95 9.87 8.17
CA TYR A 129 15.78 10.85 7.44
C TYR A 129 17.29 10.52 7.43
N LYS A 130 17.76 9.76 8.43
CA LYS A 130 19.15 9.33 8.53
C LYS A 130 19.45 8.01 7.82
N TRP A 131 18.46 7.46 7.13
CA TRP A 131 18.60 6.19 6.39
C TRP A 131 18.23 6.36 4.90
N PRO A 132 19.21 6.82 4.06
CA PRO A 132 18.95 7.13 2.65
C PRO A 132 18.33 5.99 1.84
N ALA A 133 18.67 4.72 2.17
CA ALA A 133 18.10 3.56 1.47
C ALA A 133 16.58 3.41 1.71
N TYR A 134 16.06 3.89 2.83
CA TYR A 134 14.62 3.97 3.07
C TYR A 134 13.95 5.00 2.15
N GLY A 135 14.53 6.21 2.03
CA GLY A 135 14.03 7.23 1.11
C GLY A 135 14.08 6.78 -0.34
N GLU A 136 15.15 6.06 -0.73
CA GLU A 136 15.24 5.46 -2.07
C GLU A 136 14.14 4.41 -2.27
N MET A 137 13.83 3.57 -1.29
CA MET A 137 12.78 2.56 -1.37
C MET A 137 11.40 3.20 -1.49
N ILE A 138 11.04 4.14 -0.57
CA ILE A 138 9.70 4.75 -0.54
C ILE A 138 9.49 5.79 -1.65
N GLY A 139 10.57 6.37 -2.20
CA GLY A 139 10.52 7.27 -3.35
C GLY A 139 10.59 8.77 -3.05
N GLY A 140 10.85 9.16 -1.81
CA GLY A 140 11.01 10.55 -1.37
C GLY A 140 10.81 10.71 0.13
N TYR A 141 11.08 11.91 0.62
CA TYR A 141 10.88 12.29 2.02
C TYR A 141 9.90 13.46 2.13
N PHE A 142 9.23 13.56 3.27
CA PHE A 142 8.50 14.76 3.65
C PHE A 142 9.42 15.98 3.65
N ASP A 143 8.95 17.06 3.07
CA ASP A 143 9.63 18.37 3.13
C ASP A 143 8.78 19.36 3.93
N GLN A 144 7.54 19.59 3.51
CA GLN A 144 6.60 20.51 4.13
C GLN A 144 5.13 20.11 3.82
N HIS A 145 4.20 20.69 4.58
CA HIS A 145 2.76 20.70 4.31
C HIS A 145 2.29 22.16 4.17
N PRO A 146 2.54 22.82 3.01
CA PRO A 146 2.40 24.27 2.86
C PRO A 146 1.01 24.80 3.18
N TRP A 147 -0.01 23.99 2.90
CA TRP A 147 -1.41 24.38 3.03
C TRP A 147 -2.07 23.84 4.30
N MET A 148 -1.34 23.17 5.18
CA MET A 148 -1.86 22.49 6.38
C MET A 148 -2.98 21.52 6.00
N THR A 149 -3.98 21.32 6.87
CA THR A 149 -5.23 20.63 6.53
C THR A 149 -6.13 21.57 5.74
N PHE A 150 -6.50 21.20 4.53
CA PHE A 150 -7.27 22.04 3.61
C PHE A 150 -8.15 21.20 2.67
N GLU A 151 -9.06 21.85 1.96
CA GLU A 151 -9.80 21.24 0.84
C GLU A 151 -8.85 21.04 -0.34
N ALA A 152 -8.13 19.91 -0.32
CA ALA A 152 -7.09 19.58 -1.28
C ALA A 152 -7.70 19.28 -2.66
N PRO A 153 -7.37 20.06 -3.71
CA PRO A 153 -7.81 19.77 -5.07
C PRO A 153 -6.95 18.65 -5.67
N LEU A 154 -7.53 17.49 -5.88
CA LEU A 154 -6.86 16.26 -6.30
C LEU A 154 -7.20 15.91 -7.75
N VAL A 155 -6.22 15.37 -8.48
CA VAL A 155 -6.34 14.88 -9.86
C VAL A 155 -5.78 13.48 -9.95
N VAL A 156 -6.60 12.55 -10.44
CA VAL A 156 -6.17 11.18 -10.75
C VAL A 156 -5.36 11.19 -12.05
N GLU A 157 -4.09 10.82 -11.99
CA GLU A 157 -3.23 10.73 -13.18
C GLU A 157 -3.30 9.37 -13.87
N ASP A 158 -3.56 8.31 -13.12
CA ASP A 158 -3.64 6.96 -13.67
C ASP A 158 -4.88 6.21 -13.20
N ALA A 159 -6.00 6.47 -13.84
CA ALA A 159 -7.27 5.80 -13.57
C ALA A 159 -7.27 4.28 -13.88
N LYS A 160 -6.20 3.77 -14.53
CA LYS A 160 -6.08 2.33 -14.84
C LYS A 160 -5.29 1.56 -13.78
N PHE A 161 -4.62 2.25 -12.87
CA PHE A 161 -3.92 1.59 -11.78
C PHE A 161 -4.93 1.05 -10.76
N PRO A 162 -4.72 -0.15 -10.18
CA PRO A 162 -5.64 -0.77 -9.23
C PRO A 162 -6.09 0.17 -8.12
N GLY A 163 -7.40 0.32 -7.98
CA GLY A 163 -8.05 1.17 -6.98
C GLY A 163 -8.34 2.60 -7.43
N MET A 164 -7.62 3.12 -8.42
CA MET A 164 -7.78 4.51 -8.85
C MET A 164 -9.08 4.72 -9.64
N GLU A 165 -9.68 3.68 -10.18
CA GLU A 165 -10.97 3.69 -10.87
C GLU A 165 -12.16 4.03 -9.96
N TYR A 166 -12.01 3.90 -8.65
CA TYR A 166 -13.05 4.27 -7.68
C TYR A 166 -13.08 5.76 -7.36
N LEU A 167 -12.03 6.50 -7.74
CA LEU A 167 -11.94 7.94 -7.52
C LEU A 167 -12.40 8.72 -8.75
N PRO A 168 -13.11 9.88 -8.58
CA PRO A 168 -13.38 10.78 -9.69
C PRO A 168 -12.08 11.27 -10.34
N PRO A 169 -12.07 11.57 -11.66
CA PRO A 169 -10.87 12.08 -12.34
C PRO A 169 -10.25 13.33 -11.70
N ALA A 170 -11.10 14.18 -11.10
CA ALA A 170 -10.72 15.31 -10.26
C ALA A 170 -11.76 15.50 -9.16
N PHE A 171 -11.30 15.74 -7.95
CA PHE A 171 -12.16 15.91 -6.77
C PHE A 171 -11.48 16.76 -5.70
N THR A 172 -12.21 17.12 -4.66
CA THR A 172 -11.68 17.81 -3.49
C THR A 172 -11.85 16.94 -2.25
N MET A 173 -10.86 16.98 -1.36
CA MET A 173 -10.88 16.23 -0.11
C MET A 173 -10.25 17.07 1.01
N LEU A 174 -10.91 17.13 2.16
CA LEU A 174 -10.31 17.73 3.35
C LEU A 174 -9.25 16.79 3.89
N ASP A 175 -7.98 17.16 3.69
CA ASP A 175 -6.85 16.38 4.21
C ASP A 175 -5.59 17.26 4.31
N GLU A 176 -4.52 16.75 4.91
CA GLU A 176 -3.20 17.37 4.89
C GLU A 176 -2.32 16.70 3.83
N ILE A 177 -1.81 17.49 2.90
CA ILE A 177 -0.98 16.97 1.81
C ILE A 177 0.45 17.48 1.94
N TYR A 178 1.39 16.54 1.86
CA TYR A 178 2.82 16.82 1.88
C TYR A 178 3.35 17.20 0.50
N GLN A 179 4.28 18.17 0.48
CA GLN A 179 5.23 18.23 -0.63
C GLN A 179 6.44 17.37 -0.27
N ALA A 180 6.94 16.62 -1.24
CA ALA A 180 8.07 15.72 -1.07
C ALA A 180 9.37 16.35 -1.56
N LYS A 181 10.48 16.08 -0.84
CA LYS A 181 11.86 16.27 -1.30
C LYS A 181 12.48 14.93 -1.70
N ASP A 182 13.58 14.98 -2.43
CA ASP A 182 14.28 13.78 -2.97
C ASP A 182 13.37 12.86 -3.78
N PHE A 183 12.32 13.44 -4.35
CA PHE A 183 11.31 12.80 -5.18
C PHE A 183 11.63 13.00 -6.68
N SER A 184 11.45 11.95 -7.49
CA SER A 184 11.61 12.02 -8.94
C SER A 184 10.59 11.12 -9.66
N ARG A 185 9.88 11.71 -10.65
CA ARG A 185 8.99 10.95 -11.54
C ARG A 185 9.71 9.93 -12.42
N GLU A 186 11.01 10.06 -12.60
CA GLU A 186 11.81 9.06 -13.31
C GLU A 186 11.93 7.74 -12.56
N LYS A 187 11.61 7.75 -11.26
CA LYS A 187 11.73 6.59 -10.37
C LYS A 187 10.39 6.02 -9.94
N VAL A 188 9.29 6.75 -10.14
CA VAL A 188 7.96 6.38 -9.64
C VAL A 188 6.88 6.64 -10.68
N ARG A 189 5.79 5.89 -10.60
CA ARG A 189 4.55 6.16 -11.32
C ARG A 189 3.61 6.93 -10.41
N VAL A 190 3.34 8.19 -10.73
CA VAL A 190 2.38 9.00 -9.99
C VAL A 190 0.96 8.57 -10.33
N LEU A 191 0.14 8.36 -9.31
CA LEU A 191 -1.24 7.91 -9.40
C LEU A 191 -2.23 9.06 -9.11
N LEU A 192 -1.87 9.90 -8.13
CA LEU A 192 -2.65 11.04 -7.66
C LEU A 192 -1.73 12.24 -7.44
N ARG A 193 -2.17 13.43 -7.80
CA ARG A 193 -1.46 14.69 -7.54
C ARG A 193 -2.41 15.79 -7.10
N LEU A 194 -1.88 16.87 -6.55
CA LEU A 194 -2.62 18.12 -6.41
C LEU A 194 -2.82 18.82 -7.77
N ASP A 195 -3.92 19.54 -7.92
CA ASP A 195 -4.16 20.49 -9.01
C ASP A 195 -3.49 21.82 -8.67
N GLU A 196 -2.25 22.00 -9.13
CA GLU A 196 -1.43 23.18 -8.81
C GLU A 196 -2.04 24.50 -9.27
N SER A 197 -2.95 24.47 -10.26
CA SER A 197 -3.65 25.68 -10.73
C SER A 197 -4.60 26.27 -9.68
N LYS A 198 -4.94 25.49 -8.65
CA LYS A 198 -5.85 25.85 -7.56
C LYS A 198 -5.13 26.08 -6.23
N LEU A 199 -3.80 26.11 -6.24
CA LEU A 199 -2.98 26.25 -5.03
C LEU A 199 -2.37 27.65 -4.91
N ASP A 200 -2.20 28.13 -3.68
CA ASP A 200 -1.34 29.29 -3.42
C ASP A 200 0.14 28.86 -3.47
N LEU A 201 0.71 29.00 -4.65
CA LEU A 201 2.14 28.69 -4.87
C LEU A 201 3.08 29.81 -4.35
N LYS A 202 2.55 30.94 -3.87
CA LYS A 202 3.33 32.02 -3.26
C LYS A 202 3.55 31.80 -1.76
N ASN A 203 2.89 30.81 -1.17
CA ASN A 203 3.10 30.44 0.21
C ASN A 203 4.61 30.14 0.44
N PRO A 204 5.28 30.79 1.40
CA PRO A 204 6.74 30.63 1.61
C PRO A 204 7.17 29.22 2.03
N ARG A 205 6.23 28.36 2.42
CA ARG A 205 6.48 26.94 2.69
C ARG A 205 6.48 26.07 1.44
N VAL A 206 6.10 26.63 0.28
CA VAL A 206 6.22 25.92 -1.00
C VAL A 206 7.66 25.99 -1.47
N HIS A 207 8.37 24.88 -1.41
CA HIS A 207 9.76 24.78 -1.81
C HIS A 207 9.94 24.20 -3.21
N ARG A 208 8.93 23.46 -3.72
CA ARG A 208 8.99 22.90 -5.07
C ARG A 208 8.72 23.98 -6.11
N THR A 209 9.63 24.07 -7.08
CA THR A 209 9.56 25.06 -8.18
C THR A 209 9.10 24.46 -9.51
N ASP A 210 8.98 23.12 -9.56
CA ASP A 210 8.55 22.38 -10.76
C ASP A 210 7.02 22.21 -10.87
N GLY A 211 6.27 22.67 -9.85
CA GLY A 211 4.81 22.54 -9.78
C GLY A 211 4.32 21.09 -9.68
N ASP A 212 5.18 20.15 -9.32
CA ASP A 212 4.85 18.73 -9.24
C ASP A 212 4.60 18.28 -7.79
N PHE A 213 3.34 18.28 -7.39
CA PHE A 213 2.90 17.88 -6.05
C PHE A 213 2.23 16.50 -6.11
N ALA A 214 3.05 15.46 -6.28
CA ALA A 214 2.58 14.08 -6.23
C ALA A 214 2.07 13.75 -4.82
N VAL A 215 0.89 13.13 -4.75
CA VAL A 215 0.22 12.73 -3.51
C VAL A 215 0.31 11.22 -3.31
N MET A 216 0.20 10.46 -4.40
CA MET A 216 0.26 9.01 -4.37
C MET A 216 1.12 8.51 -5.52
N TRP A 217 1.97 7.52 -5.24
CA TRP A 217 2.78 6.89 -6.27
C TRP A 217 3.06 5.42 -6.00
N ALA A 218 3.34 4.71 -7.09
CA ALA A 218 3.74 3.31 -7.07
C ALA A 218 5.08 3.12 -7.79
N ARG A 219 5.84 2.11 -7.39
CA ARG A 219 7.07 1.69 -8.08
C ARG A 219 7.39 0.22 -7.83
N THR A 220 8.24 -0.33 -8.66
CA THR A 220 8.98 -1.55 -8.33
C THR A 220 10.29 -1.17 -7.62
N TYR A 221 10.68 -1.96 -6.63
CA TYR A 221 11.96 -1.84 -5.94
C TYR A 221 12.60 -3.22 -5.86
N GLY A 222 13.62 -3.46 -6.67
CA GLY A 222 14.11 -4.82 -6.93
C GLY A 222 12.99 -5.70 -7.51
N LYS A 223 12.68 -6.79 -6.83
CA LYS A 223 11.58 -7.70 -7.21
C LYS A 223 10.24 -7.30 -6.58
N GLY A 224 10.25 -6.42 -5.58
CA GLY A 224 9.07 -6.05 -4.80
C GLY A 224 8.32 -4.85 -5.33
N ARG A 225 7.21 -4.57 -4.68
CA ARG A 225 6.29 -3.47 -5.02
C ARG A 225 6.23 -2.49 -3.87
N VAL A 226 6.27 -1.21 -4.18
CA VAL A 226 6.18 -0.13 -3.21
C VAL A 226 5.06 0.82 -3.62
N LEU A 227 4.19 1.14 -2.68
CA LEU A 227 3.14 2.14 -2.79
C LEU A 227 3.37 3.19 -1.71
N TYR A 228 3.26 4.46 -2.06
CA TYR A 228 3.05 5.54 -1.12
C TYR A 228 1.69 6.18 -1.37
N ASP A 229 0.90 6.30 -0.31
CA ASP A 229 -0.36 7.03 -0.30
C ASP A 229 -0.27 8.17 0.71
N GLY A 230 -0.24 9.40 0.23
CA GLY A 230 -0.14 10.61 1.05
C GLY A 230 -1.44 11.07 1.70
N LEU A 231 -2.55 10.37 1.47
CA LEU A 231 -3.83 10.65 2.10
C LEU A 231 -3.92 10.06 3.51
N GLY A 232 -4.87 10.54 4.29
CA GLY A 232 -5.27 9.91 5.54
C GLY A 232 -4.76 10.58 6.81
N HIS A 233 -4.32 11.86 6.74
CA HIS A 233 -4.10 12.68 7.94
C HIS A 233 -5.38 12.86 8.74
N VAL A 234 -6.48 13.14 8.05
CA VAL A 234 -7.80 13.32 8.66
C VAL A 234 -8.49 11.96 8.82
N GLU A 235 -8.96 11.65 10.03
CA GLU A 235 -9.60 10.36 10.34
C GLU A 235 -10.78 10.04 9.41
N ALA A 236 -11.61 11.05 9.06
CA ALA A 236 -12.78 10.88 8.20
C ALA A 236 -12.44 10.40 6.77
N VAL A 237 -11.19 10.54 6.32
CA VAL A 237 -10.73 9.98 5.03
C VAL A 237 -10.88 8.46 5.03
N TRP A 238 -10.61 7.81 6.17
CA TRP A 238 -10.67 6.35 6.32
C TRP A 238 -12.10 5.78 6.31
N ASP A 239 -13.09 6.61 6.59
CA ASP A 239 -14.51 6.22 6.57
C ASP A 239 -15.14 6.31 5.16
N ARG A 240 -14.45 6.89 4.18
CA ARG A 240 -14.97 7.07 2.83
C ARG A 240 -15.03 5.75 2.06
N PRO A 241 -16.20 5.38 1.50
CA PRO A 241 -16.36 4.11 0.78
C PRO A 241 -15.51 4.00 -0.49
N ASP A 242 -15.25 5.12 -1.20
CA ASP A 242 -14.38 5.16 -2.38
C ASP A 242 -12.92 4.91 -2.00
N ILE A 243 -12.43 5.53 -0.92
CA ILE A 243 -11.10 5.31 -0.36
C ILE A 243 -10.94 3.86 0.12
N GLN A 244 -11.92 3.31 0.81
CA GLN A 244 -11.87 1.91 1.27
C GLN A 244 -11.79 0.92 0.09
N LYS A 245 -12.55 1.15 -0.99
CA LYS A 245 -12.46 0.34 -2.22
C LYS A 245 -11.08 0.47 -2.87
N MET A 246 -10.57 1.69 -2.98
CA MET A 246 -9.22 1.96 -3.47
C MET A 246 -8.18 1.15 -2.68
N TRP A 247 -8.24 1.18 -1.35
CA TRP A 247 -7.32 0.43 -0.48
C TRP A 247 -7.37 -1.08 -0.70
N VAL A 248 -8.56 -1.66 -0.95
CA VAL A 248 -8.66 -3.10 -1.25
C VAL A 248 -7.83 -3.46 -2.48
N GLU A 249 -7.97 -2.72 -3.57
CA GLU A 249 -7.26 -3.01 -4.82
C GLU A 249 -5.75 -2.71 -4.72
N GLN A 250 -5.38 -1.65 -3.99
CA GLN A 250 -3.98 -1.31 -3.75
C GLN A 250 -3.27 -2.37 -2.91
N VAL A 251 -3.91 -2.88 -1.84
CA VAL A 251 -3.36 -3.98 -1.04
C VAL A 251 -3.27 -5.26 -1.87
N LYS A 252 -4.25 -5.55 -2.72
CA LYS A 252 -4.16 -6.68 -3.68
C LYS A 252 -2.94 -6.53 -4.59
N TRP A 253 -2.75 -5.34 -5.16
CA TRP A 253 -1.59 -5.08 -6.02
C TRP A 253 -0.28 -5.27 -5.27
N ILE A 254 -0.14 -4.69 -4.08
CA ILE A 254 1.06 -4.81 -3.24
C ILE A 254 1.39 -6.27 -2.92
N MET A 255 0.37 -7.08 -2.65
CA MET A 255 0.54 -8.52 -2.32
C MET A 255 0.67 -9.43 -3.54
N GLY A 256 0.66 -8.89 -4.75
CA GLY A 256 0.79 -9.67 -5.99
C GLY A 256 -0.49 -10.42 -6.40
N LEU A 257 -1.64 -10.06 -5.83
CA LEU A 257 -2.94 -10.65 -6.17
C LEU A 257 -3.60 -9.97 -7.39
N GLU A 258 -3.16 -8.75 -7.71
CA GLU A 258 -3.68 -7.96 -8.82
C GLU A 258 -2.52 -7.45 -9.69
N PRO A 259 -2.62 -7.49 -11.03
CA PRO A 259 -1.65 -6.84 -11.92
C PRO A 259 -1.79 -5.32 -11.86
N GLY A 260 -0.72 -4.59 -12.14
CA GLY A 260 -0.70 -3.14 -12.25
C GLY A 260 0.65 -2.66 -12.75
N ASP A 261 0.64 -1.67 -13.64
CA ASP A 261 1.84 -1.12 -14.24
C ASP A 261 2.39 0.03 -13.36
N ALA A 262 3.52 -0.22 -12.71
CA ALA A 262 4.25 0.77 -11.90
C ALA A 262 5.45 1.38 -12.63
N THR A 263 5.53 1.21 -13.97
CA THR A 263 6.59 1.83 -14.78
C THR A 263 6.52 3.35 -14.66
N PRO A 264 7.61 4.02 -14.30
CA PRO A 264 7.66 5.48 -14.24
C PRO A 264 7.22 6.11 -15.55
N ARG A 265 6.56 7.26 -15.46
CA ARG A 265 6.20 8.03 -16.65
C ARG A 265 6.35 9.53 -16.38
N PRO A 266 6.67 10.32 -17.42
CA PRO A 266 6.65 11.77 -17.30
C PRO A 266 5.26 12.28 -16.94
N ARG A 267 5.20 13.52 -16.50
CA ARG A 267 3.92 14.21 -16.23
C ARG A 267 3.14 14.33 -17.54
N PRO A 268 1.81 14.06 -17.53
CA PRO A 268 0.95 14.20 -18.70
C PRO A 268 0.91 15.62 -19.27
#